data_3ea7211bbfe145318c533332f6bc9228
#
_entry.id   3ea7211bbfe145318c533332f6bc9228
#
_cell.length_a   1.000
_cell.length_b   1.000
_cell.length_c   1.000
_cell.angle_alpha   90.00
_cell.angle_beta   90.00
_cell.angle_gamma   90.00
#
_symmetry.space_group_name_H-M   'P 1'
#
loop_
_entity.id
_entity.type
_entity.pdbx_description
1 polymer ?
#
loop_
_entity_poly.entity_id
_entity_poly.type
_entity_poly.pdbx_seq_one_letter_code
_entity_poly.pdbx_strand_id
1 'polypeptide(L)'
;LDNISSRTGKVRSGLPPHRWIKVDDPDGVSVVAAHETVIAGGGPAGLTAGYELTKHGHSCVVLESDPKMVGGISRTDQYKGYRFDIGGHRFFSKSAEVNQLWREILGDEFITRTRLSRIYYNRKFFHYPLKPLDALLKLGPVQSVKILASYVKARLRPIKPEQTLEAWVVNRFGRLLFEIFFKTYTEKVWGMPTNEISADWAAQRIKGLSLIKAVTNALFGARASDGEVIKTLIDSFHYPRLGPGQMWECARDRIREGGGAVYLDRRVVRIDHDGSAVTAFVTQDAAGRTTVYNGRNFISTLPIRELIRCMNPQPPQEVIDAAESLRYRDFLSVVLIVDRAETFPDTWIYIHEPNVKVGRIQNFKNWSPDLVPDHSKSSLGLEYFCFEGDELWTTPDDQLIELGRREIDAMGLVSAKEVIDGCVVRMPKAYPVYDDVYQQHLAVIRGWLKNLPNLELSGRNGMHKYNNQDHSMMTAVLAARNILGVGEFDTWKVNTDAEYHEEGSESDETTGRQVPRKAVSA
;
A
#
# COMPACT_ATOMS: atom_id res chain seq x y z
N LEU A 1 18.49 65.70 3.11
CA LEU A 1 19.85 65.16 3.33
C LEU A 1 19.82 63.64 3.33
N ASP A 2 19.96 63.09 2.24
CA ASP A 2 21.00 62.43 1.47
C ASP A 2 21.09 60.95 1.65
N ASN A 3 20.73 60.25 0.56
CA ASN A 3 21.39 59.09 -0.04
C ASN A 3 21.81 57.89 0.84
N ILE A 4 21.03 56.81 0.75
CA ILE A 4 21.62 55.47 0.57
C ILE A 4 20.88 54.76 -0.56
N SER A 5 21.60 54.53 -1.64
CA SER A 5 21.20 53.94 -2.89
C SER A 5 20.85 52.45 -2.75
N SER A 6 19.71 52.07 -3.32
CA SER A 6 19.27 50.70 -3.60
C SER A 6 20.26 49.98 -4.53
N ARG A 7 20.81 48.85 -4.09
CA ARG A 7 21.34 47.81 -4.97
C ARG A 7 20.36 46.63 -5.01
N THR A 8 19.41 46.72 -5.90
CA THR A 8 18.64 45.57 -6.36
C THR A 8 19.53 44.71 -7.28
N GLY A 9 20.04 43.62 -6.75
CA GLY A 9 20.68 42.59 -7.56
C GLY A 9 19.63 41.92 -8.42
N LYS A 10 19.66 42.15 -9.73
CA LYS A 10 18.92 41.40 -10.74
C LYS A 10 19.33 39.92 -10.67
N VAL A 11 18.46 39.08 -10.17
CA VAL A 11 18.52 37.63 -10.41
C VAL A 11 18.31 37.44 -11.91
N ARG A 12 19.34 36.97 -12.59
CA ARG A 12 19.27 36.55 -13.99
C ARG A 12 18.42 35.30 -14.08
N SER A 13 17.15 35.45 -14.40
CA SER A 13 16.31 34.38 -14.94
C SER A 13 16.76 34.15 -16.39
N GLY A 14 17.31 32.98 -16.68
CA GLY A 14 17.67 32.65 -18.04
C GLY A 14 18.59 31.44 -18.16
N LEU A 15 18.16 30.28 -17.67
CA LEU A 15 18.64 29.03 -18.26
C LEU A 15 17.69 28.67 -19.43
N PRO A 16 18.22 28.40 -20.63
CA PRO A 16 17.38 28.03 -21.76
C PRO A 16 16.66 26.71 -21.48
N PRO A 17 15.45 26.49 -22.07
CA PRO A 17 14.77 25.20 -21.94
C PRO A 17 15.69 24.09 -22.41
N HIS A 18 15.87 23.05 -21.60
CA HIS A 18 16.76 21.95 -21.82
C HIS A 18 16.54 21.34 -23.22
N ARG A 19 17.46 21.59 -24.12
CA ARG A 19 17.52 20.92 -25.41
C ARG A 19 17.93 19.48 -25.14
N TRP A 20 17.06 18.54 -25.41
CA TRP A 20 17.32 17.10 -25.38
C TRP A 20 18.45 16.78 -26.36
N ILE A 21 19.64 16.49 -25.86
CA ILE A 21 20.71 15.98 -26.69
C ILE A 21 20.59 14.47 -26.61
N LYS A 22 19.95 13.89 -27.63
CA LYS A 22 20.00 12.45 -27.89
C LYS A 22 21.36 12.15 -28.49
N VAL A 23 22.24 11.50 -27.74
CA VAL A 23 23.47 10.93 -28.26
C VAL A 23 23.17 9.45 -28.51
N ASP A 24 22.96 9.08 -29.76
CA ASP A 24 22.82 7.69 -30.16
C ASP A 24 24.23 7.10 -30.25
N ASP A 25 24.56 6.17 -29.36
CA ASP A 25 25.76 5.34 -29.45
C ASP A 25 25.59 4.29 -30.55
N PRO A 26 26.64 3.91 -31.29
CA PRO A 26 26.56 2.86 -32.30
C PRO A 26 26.02 1.52 -31.77
N ASP A 27 26.04 1.28 -30.47
CA ASP A 27 25.46 0.09 -29.81
C ASP A 27 23.97 0.20 -29.50
N GLY A 28 23.26 1.23 -29.99
CA GLY A 28 21.83 1.43 -29.78
C GLY A 28 21.44 1.92 -28.38
N VAL A 29 22.42 2.40 -27.60
CA VAL A 29 22.22 2.96 -26.26
C VAL A 29 22.00 4.46 -26.36
N SER A 30 20.82 4.94 -25.93
CA SER A 30 20.54 6.38 -25.85
C SER A 30 20.94 6.91 -24.47
N VAL A 31 21.78 7.95 -24.43
CA VAL A 31 22.12 8.67 -23.19
C VAL A 31 21.26 9.92 -23.08
N VAL A 32 20.53 10.07 -21.98
CA VAL A 32 19.74 11.27 -21.70
C VAL A 32 20.58 12.25 -20.89
N ALA A 33 20.38 13.56 -21.11
CA ALA A 33 21.06 14.60 -20.33
C ALA A 33 20.97 14.33 -18.82
N ALA A 34 22.03 14.66 -18.08
CA ALA A 34 22.09 14.45 -16.64
C ALA A 34 20.98 15.22 -15.92
N HIS A 35 20.24 14.54 -15.05
CA HIS A 35 19.28 15.14 -14.14
C HIS A 35 19.88 15.36 -12.74
N GLU A 36 19.37 16.29 -11.98
CA GLU A 36 19.79 16.44 -10.59
C GLU A 36 19.34 15.23 -9.77
N THR A 37 18.12 14.73 -10.03
CA THR A 37 17.61 13.52 -9.38
C THR A 37 16.94 12.58 -10.36
N VAL A 38 17.26 11.28 -10.28
CA VAL A 38 16.64 10.18 -11.03
C VAL A 38 15.85 9.30 -10.07
N ILE A 39 14.56 9.08 -10.38
CA ILE A 39 13.62 8.35 -9.51
C ILE A 39 13.16 7.09 -10.22
N ALA A 40 13.36 5.93 -9.62
CA ALA A 40 12.87 4.65 -10.13
C ALA A 40 11.54 4.26 -9.50
N GLY A 41 10.51 4.12 -10.33
CA GLY A 41 9.13 3.76 -10.02
C GLY A 41 8.18 4.96 -9.94
N GLY A 42 7.10 4.89 -10.71
CA GLY A 42 6.02 5.90 -10.81
C GLY A 42 4.81 5.58 -9.92
N GLY A 43 5.04 4.92 -8.77
CA GLY A 43 4.02 4.71 -7.75
C GLY A 43 3.87 5.90 -6.80
N PRO A 44 3.05 5.78 -5.72
CA PRO A 44 2.82 6.86 -4.76
C PRO A 44 4.09 7.52 -4.22
N ALA A 45 5.11 6.74 -3.89
CA ALA A 45 6.36 7.28 -3.36
C ALA A 45 7.14 8.06 -4.44
N GLY A 46 7.38 7.46 -5.61
CA GLY A 46 8.20 8.12 -6.65
C GLY A 46 7.56 9.39 -7.19
N LEU A 47 6.23 9.39 -7.39
CA LEU A 47 5.51 10.57 -7.84
C LEU A 47 5.44 11.67 -6.76
N THR A 48 5.30 11.29 -5.49
CA THR A 48 5.36 12.29 -4.40
C THR A 48 6.76 12.90 -4.29
N ALA A 49 7.82 12.10 -4.42
CA ALA A 49 9.19 12.63 -4.43
C ALA A 49 9.41 13.58 -5.62
N GLY A 50 8.98 13.18 -6.83
CA GLY A 50 9.08 14.03 -8.02
C GLY A 50 8.31 15.33 -7.88
N TYR A 51 7.10 15.29 -7.33
CA TYR A 51 6.30 16.48 -7.05
C TYR A 51 6.98 17.42 -6.03
N GLU A 52 7.45 16.87 -4.93
CA GLU A 52 8.12 17.66 -3.88
C GLU A 52 9.41 18.30 -4.42
N LEU A 53 10.21 17.59 -5.22
CA LEU A 53 11.42 18.12 -5.84
C LEU A 53 11.10 19.27 -6.83
N THR A 54 10.16 19.05 -7.73
CA THR A 54 9.79 20.06 -8.75
C THR A 54 9.12 21.29 -8.14
N LYS A 55 8.34 21.13 -7.07
CA LYS A 55 7.77 22.23 -6.29
C LYS A 55 8.84 23.20 -5.74
N HIS A 56 10.04 22.68 -5.51
CA HIS A 56 11.21 23.46 -5.08
C HIS A 56 12.16 23.84 -6.22
N GLY A 57 11.73 23.67 -7.48
CA GLY A 57 12.54 24.03 -8.66
C GLY A 57 13.71 23.07 -8.95
N HIS A 58 13.72 21.89 -8.32
CA HIS A 58 14.77 20.88 -8.50
C HIS A 58 14.44 19.96 -9.68
N SER A 59 15.39 19.80 -10.61
CA SER A 59 15.19 18.97 -11.80
C SER A 59 15.16 17.48 -11.47
N CYS A 60 14.10 16.80 -11.90
CA CYS A 60 14.00 15.35 -11.71
C CYS A 60 13.36 14.62 -12.88
N VAL A 61 13.65 13.31 -12.97
CA VAL A 61 12.99 12.37 -13.88
C VAL A 61 12.47 11.17 -13.11
N VAL A 62 11.21 10.80 -13.36
CA VAL A 62 10.57 9.59 -12.83
C VAL A 62 10.50 8.54 -13.95
N LEU A 63 10.98 7.33 -13.68
CA LEU A 63 11.06 6.21 -14.59
C LEU A 63 10.07 5.13 -14.14
N GLU A 64 9.03 4.88 -14.94
CA GLU A 64 7.99 3.89 -14.66
C GLU A 64 8.06 2.74 -15.65
N SER A 65 7.99 1.52 -15.15
CA SER A 65 8.05 0.30 -15.96
C SER A 65 6.76 -0.01 -16.72
N ASP A 66 5.61 0.43 -16.19
CA ASP A 66 4.33 0.24 -16.87
C ASP A 66 4.29 1.11 -18.14
N PRO A 67 3.90 0.53 -19.32
CA PRO A 67 3.87 1.28 -20.56
C PRO A 67 2.67 2.23 -20.70
N LYS A 68 1.67 2.11 -19.83
CA LYS A 68 0.39 2.81 -20.01
C LYS A 68 0.08 3.78 -18.87
N MET A 69 0.42 3.46 -17.64
CA MET A 69 -0.08 4.21 -16.49
C MET A 69 0.93 4.31 -15.35
N VAL A 70 0.73 5.31 -14.51
CA VAL A 70 1.42 5.52 -13.24
C VAL A 70 0.56 5.06 -12.07
N GLY A 71 1.09 5.11 -10.85
CA GLY A 71 0.37 4.84 -9.61
C GLY A 71 0.75 3.52 -8.93
N GLY A 72 1.53 2.66 -9.60
CA GLY A 72 1.95 1.37 -9.05
C GLY A 72 0.75 0.53 -8.62
N ILE A 73 0.78 0.00 -7.38
CA ILE A 73 -0.36 -0.77 -6.84
C ILE A 73 -1.61 0.09 -6.57
N SER A 74 -1.44 1.41 -6.43
CA SER A 74 -2.55 2.35 -6.18
C SER A 74 -3.09 2.97 -7.47
N ARG A 75 -2.79 2.39 -8.64
CA ARG A 75 -3.41 2.80 -9.89
C ARG A 75 -4.87 2.37 -9.97
N THR A 76 -5.63 3.03 -10.80
CA THR A 76 -6.97 2.61 -11.20
C THR A 76 -6.91 2.03 -12.60
N ASP A 77 -7.22 0.75 -12.73
CA ASP A 77 -7.24 0.06 -14.02
C ASP A 77 -8.60 0.21 -14.71
N GLN A 78 -8.67 -0.13 -15.99
CA GLN A 78 -9.87 0.08 -16.80
C GLN A 78 -10.17 -1.13 -17.70
N TYR A 79 -11.44 -1.49 -17.76
CA TYR A 79 -11.94 -2.52 -18.66
C TYR A 79 -13.32 -2.12 -19.22
N LYS A 80 -13.42 -1.94 -20.53
CA LYS A 80 -14.67 -1.56 -21.23
C LYS A 80 -15.39 -0.35 -20.59
N GLY A 81 -14.64 0.66 -20.14
CA GLY A 81 -15.15 1.85 -19.48
C GLY A 81 -15.39 1.72 -17.97
N TYR A 82 -15.40 0.52 -17.42
CA TYR A 82 -15.40 0.31 -15.97
C TYR A 82 -14.02 0.62 -15.41
N ARG A 83 -13.99 1.35 -14.30
CA ARG A 83 -12.77 1.68 -13.55
C ARG A 83 -12.75 0.90 -12.25
N PHE A 84 -11.58 0.41 -11.84
CA PHE A 84 -11.46 -0.38 -10.62
C PHE A 84 -10.05 -0.31 -10.04
N ASP A 85 -9.99 -0.40 -8.73
CA ASP A 85 -8.74 -0.39 -7.99
C ASP A 85 -8.13 -1.78 -7.96
N ILE A 86 -6.80 -1.80 -7.88
CA ILE A 86 -6.08 -3.04 -7.63
C ILE A 86 -6.00 -3.24 -6.11
N GLY A 87 -7.09 -3.77 -5.53
CA GLY A 87 -7.33 -3.77 -4.10
C GLY A 87 -7.99 -2.48 -3.60
N GLY A 88 -8.46 -2.46 -2.35
CA GLY A 88 -9.10 -1.27 -1.78
C GLY A 88 -8.09 -0.20 -1.38
N HIS A 89 -8.08 0.94 -2.05
CA HIS A 89 -7.15 2.04 -1.81
C HIS A 89 -7.85 3.32 -1.34
N ARG A 90 -8.61 3.23 -0.23
CA ARG A 90 -9.14 4.45 0.41
C ARG A 90 -8.00 5.36 0.86
N PHE A 91 -8.23 6.66 0.81
CA PHE A 91 -7.32 7.61 1.40
C PHE A 91 -7.68 7.89 2.86
N PHE A 92 -6.69 7.77 3.70
CA PHE A 92 -6.73 8.19 5.10
C PHE A 92 -5.31 8.49 5.56
N SER A 93 -5.09 9.62 6.20
CA SER A 93 -3.83 9.94 6.86
C SER A 93 -4.06 10.78 8.11
N LYS A 94 -3.27 10.52 9.15
CA LYS A 94 -3.15 11.39 10.33
C LYS A 94 -2.16 12.55 10.11
N SER A 95 -1.41 12.52 9.01
CA SER A 95 -0.45 13.58 8.66
C SER A 95 -1.18 14.74 7.99
N ALA A 96 -1.16 15.91 8.63
CA ALA A 96 -1.69 17.14 8.04
C ALA A 96 -1.00 17.47 6.71
N GLU A 97 0.32 17.23 6.62
CA GLU A 97 1.12 17.48 5.43
C GLU A 97 0.69 16.57 4.27
N VAL A 98 0.50 15.27 4.51
CA VAL A 98 0.02 14.36 3.47
C VAL A 98 -1.40 14.72 3.04
N ASN A 99 -2.28 15.08 3.97
CA ASN A 99 -3.63 15.56 3.66
C ASN A 99 -3.60 16.83 2.80
N GLN A 100 -2.67 17.75 3.07
CA GLN A 100 -2.47 18.96 2.27
C GLN A 100 -2.00 18.63 0.86
N LEU A 101 -1.00 17.74 0.69
CA LEU A 101 -0.52 17.30 -0.63
C LEU A 101 -1.65 16.71 -1.48
N TRP A 102 -2.54 15.91 -0.89
CA TRP A 102 -3.69 15.36 -1.59
C TRP A 102 -4.61 16.47 -2.11
N ARG A 103 -4.92 17.48 -1.29
CA ARG A 103 -5.77 18.61 -1.69
C ARG A 103 -5.09 19.48 -2.75
N GLU A 104 -3.79 19.73 -2.64
CA GLU A 104 -3.01 20.50 -3.62
C GLU A 104 -2.99 19.83 -4.99
N ILE A 105 -2.84 18.51 -5.03
CA ILE A 105 -2.70 17.76 -6.29
C ILE A 105 -4.06 17.52 -6.93
N LEU A 106 -5.05 17.05 -6.15
CA LEU A 106 -6.32 16.54 -6.66
C LEU A 106 -7.46 17.57 -6.67
N GLY A 107 -7.40 18.62 -5.82
CA GLY A 107 -8.45 19.65 -5.73
C GLY A 107 -9.81 19.07 -5.33
N ASP A 108 -10.86 19.51 -6.06
CA ASP A 108 -12.27 19.15 -5.77
C ASP A 108 -12.69 17.73 -6.25
N GLU A 109 -11.79 17.04 -6.95
CA GLU A 109 -12.02 15.65 -7.40
C GLU A 109 -11.96 14.62 -6.26
N PHE A 110 -11.81 15.08 -5.03
CA PHE A 110 -11.70 14.31 -3.81
C PHE A 110 -13.03 14.24 -3.09
N ILE A 111 -13.75 13.12 -3.22
CA ILE A 111 -15.09 12.94 -2.69
C ILE A 111 -15.06 12.24 -1.33
N THR A 112 -16.03 12.58 -0.46
CA THR A 112 -16.23 11.87 0.82
C THR A 112 -17.23 10.75 0.64
N ARG A 113 -16.88 9.55 1.13
CA ARG A 113 -17.73 8.35 1.07
C ARG A 113 -17.95 7.76 2.44
N THR A 114 -19.20 7.34 2.70
CA THR A 114 -19.52 6.58 3.91
C THR A 114 -18.87 5.20 3.84
N ARG A 115 -18.20 4.82 4.91
CA ARG A 115 -17.59 3.50 5.02
C ARG A 115 -18.61 2.49 5.52
N LEU A 116 -18.85 1.45 4.73
CA LEU A 116 -19.51 0.24 5.20
C LEU A 116 -18.66 -0.97 4.83
N SER A 117 -18.16 -1.65 5.84
CA SER A 117 -17.41 -2.90 5.64
C SER A 117 -17.84 -3.93 6.68
N ARG A 118 -18.02 -5.16 6.24
CA ARG A 118 -18.48 -6.25 7.09
C ARG A 118 -17.65 -7.52 6.84
N ILE A 119 -17.70 -8.43 7.80
CA ILE A 119 -17.16 -9.80 7.66
C ILE A 119 -18.31 -10.69 7.21
N TYR A 120 -18.06 -11.50 6.18
CA TYR A 120 -18.98 -12.53 5.71
C TYR A 120 -18.49 -13.91 6.16
N TYR A 121 -19.31 -14.62 6.94
CA TYR A 121 -19.05 -15.95 7.44
C TYR A 121 -20.35 -16.71 7.66
N ASN A 122 -20.43 -17.96 7.19
CA ASN A 122 -21.60 -18.85 7.32
C ASN A 122 -22.92 -18.17 6.90
N ARG A 123 -22.91 -17.53 5.71
CA ARG A 123 -24.04 -16.79 5.12
C ARG A 123 -24.55 -15.64 5.98
N LYS A 124 -23.73 -15.11 6.91
CA LYS A 124 -24.07 -14.01 7.79
C LYS A 124 -23.05 -12.90 7.69
N PHE A 125 -23.53 -11.68 7.85
CA PHE A 125 -22.68 -10.49 7.90
C PHE A 125 -22.44 -10.06 9.34
N PHE A 126 -21.19 -9.87 9.72
CA PHE A 126 -20.78 -9.37 11.03
C PHE A 126 -20.14 -7.99 10.86
N HIS A 127 -20.30 -7.14 11.86
CA HIS A 127 -19.66 -5.83 11.84
C HIS A 127 -18.13 -5.94 11.79
N TYR A 128 -17.50 -5.03 11.05
CA TYR A 128 -16.06 -4.81 11.11
C TYR A 128 -15.79 -3.35 11.57
N PRO A 129 -15.08 -3.14 12.69
CA PRO A 129 -14.50 -4.15 13.59
C PRO A 129 -15.54 -5.07 14.21
N LEU A 130 -15.08 -6.26 14.58
CA LEU A 130 -15.96 -7.27 15.18
C LEU A 130 -16.56 -6.75 16.49
N LYS A 131 -17.88 -6.63 16.53
CA LYS A 131 -18.62 -6.31 17.75
C LYS A 131 -18.96 -7.61 18.47
N PRO A 132 -18.37 -7.88 19.68
CA PRO A 132 -18.51 -9.19 20.31
C PRO A 132 -19.96 -9.62 20.55
N LEU A 133 -20.84 -8.70 20.99
CA LEU A 133 -22.25 -9.00 21.21
C LEU A 133 -22.99 -9.35 19.92
N ASP A 134 -22.76 -8.59 18.84
CA ASP A 134 -23.31 -8.85 17.51
C ASP A 134 -22.86 -10.24 17.01
N ALA A 135 -21.59 -10.56 17.21
CA ALA A 135 -21.04 -11.86 16.81
C ALA A 135 -21.71 -13.02 17.58
N LEU A 136 -21.81 -12.91 18.90
CA LEU A 136 -22.44 -13.95 19.74
C LEU A 136 -23.91 -14.14 19.39
N LEU A 137 -24.67 -13.07 19.22
CA LEU A 137 -26.09 -13.13 18.84
C LEU A 137 -26.28 -13.81 17.47
N LYS A 138 -25.48 -13.41 16.47
CA LYS A 138 -25.58 -13.96 15.11
C LYS A 138 -25.08 -15.41 14.99
N LEU A 139 -24.11 -15.82 15.80
CA LEU A 139 -23.64 -17.21 15.86
C LEU A 139 -24.64 -18.13 16.56
N GLY A 140 -25.49 -17.57 17.42
CA GLY A 140 -26.53 -18.31 18.15
C GLY A 140 -26.05 -18.84 19.51
N PRO A 141 -26.99 -19.25 20.39
CA PRO A 141 -26.70 -19.53 21.79
C PRO A 141 -25.72 -20.68 22.01
N VAL A 142 -25.87 -21.78 21.27
CA VAL A 142 -24.99 -22.95 21.41
C VAL A 142 -23.54 -22.62 21.07
N GLN A 143 -23.32 -21.91 19.95
CA GLN A 143 -21.98 -21.53 19.53
C GLN A 143 -21.38 -20.48 20.49
N SER A 144 -22.19 -19.58 21.02
CA SER A 144 -21.77 -18.55 21.98
C SER A 144 -21.30 -19.18 23.30
N VAL A 145 -22.00 -20.19 23.83
CA VAL A 145 -21.57 -20.93 25.01
C VAL A 145 -20.23 -21.64 24.76
N LYS A 146 -20.07 -22.29 23.59
CA LYS A 146 -18.81 -22.93 23.19
C LYS A 146 -17.65 -21.92 23.10
N ILE A 147 -17.90 -20.73 22.54
CA ILE A 147 -16.91 -19.64 22.44
C ILE A 147 -16.48 -19.20 23.84
N LEU A 148 -17.43 -18.94 24.74
CA LEU A 148 -17.13 -18.54 26.12
C LEU A 148 -16.34 -19.61 26.88
N ALA A 149 -16.73 -20.88 26.75
CA ALA A 149 -15.99 -22.00 27.35
C ALA A 149 -14.56 -22.10 26.78
N SER A 150 -14.41 -21.95 25.46
CA SER A 150 -13.10 -21.92 24.80
C SER A 150 -12.22 -20.75 25.30
N TYR A 151 -12.82 -19.58 25.51
CA TYR A 151 -12.14 -18.42 26.06
C TYR A 151 -11.66 -18.67 27.50
N VAL A 152 -12.54 -19.17 28.39
CA VAL A 152 -12.18 -19.51 29.78
C VAL A 152 -11.04 -20.53 29.80
N LYS A 153 -11.12 -21.57 28.96
CA LYS A 153 -10.04 -22.58 28.83
C LYS A 153 -8.71 -21.95 28.43
N ALA A 154 -8.70 -21.05 27.46
CA ALA A 154 -7.48 -20.36 27.02
C ALA A 154 -6.88 -19.46 28.11
N ARG A 155 -7.75 -18.80 28.93
CA ARG A 155 -7.29 -17.98 30.08
C ARG A 155 -6.70 -18.82 31.20
N LEU A 156 -7.24 -20.01 31.46
CA LEU A 156 -6.74 -20.92 32.49
C LEU A 156 -5.48 -21.69 32.06
N ARG A 157 -5.34 -21.95 30.75
CA ARG A 157 -4.22 -22.69 30.16
C ARG A 157 -3.69 -21.96 28.92
N PRO A 158 -2.99 -20.82 29.09
CA PRO A 158 -2.46 -20.08 27.96
C PRO A 158 -1.34 -20.85 27.26
N ILE A 159 -1.26 -20.66 25.94
CA ILE A 159 -0.18 -21.21 25.11
C ILE A 159 1.11 -20.44 25.42
N LYS A 160 2.16 -21.16 25.76
CA LYS A 160 3.49 -20.60 26.04
C LYS A 160 4.57 -21.40 25.31
N PRO A 161 5.60 -20.76 24.72
CA PRO A 161 5.78 -19.29 24.62
C PRO A 161 4.78 -18.65 23.63
N GLU A 162 4.43 -17.36 23.87
CA GLU A 162 3.54 -16.57 23.02
C GLU A 162 4.33 -15.88 21.91
N GLN A 163 4.84 -16.65 20.95
CA GLN A 163 5.69 -16.17 19.86
C GLN A 163 4.96 -16.06 18.53
N THR A 164 3.79 -16.68 18.39
CA THR A 164 3.05 -16.73 17.13
C THR A 164 1.73 -15.97 17.23
N LEU A 165 1.23 -15.52 16.07
CA LEU A 165 -0.10 -14.91 15.93
C LEU A 165 -1.18 -15.82 16.53
N GLU A 166 -1.13 -17.11 16.23
CA GLU A 166 -2.09 -18.08 16.77
C GLU A 166 -2.07 -18.07 18.31
N ALA A 167 -0.90 -18.22 18.93
CA ALA A 167 -0.78 -18.22 20.40
C ALA A 167 -1.29 -16.89 20.98
N TRP A 168 -0.93 -15.76 20.37
CA TRP A 168 -1.32 -14.43 20.81
C TRP A 168 -2.84 -14.22 20.78
N VAL A 169 -3.49 -14.59 19.66
CA VAL A 169 -4.95 -14.42 19.49
C VAL A 169 -5.72 -15.42 20.36
N VAL A 170 -5.30 -16.70 20.38
CA VAL A 170 -5.96 -17.74 21.19
C VAL A 170 -5.93 -17.39 22.68
N ASN A 171 -4.81 -16.91 23.20
CA ASN A 171 -4.69 -16.52 24.60
C ASN A 171 -5.63 -15.36 24.99
N ARG A 172 -6.01 -14.50 24.03
CA ARG A 172 -6.86 -13.31 24.26
C ARG A 172 -8.34 -13.54 23.97
N PHE A 173 -8.65 -14.40 23.01
CA PHE A 173 -10.02 -14.55 22.48
C PHE A 173 -10.56 -16.00 22.55
N GLY A 174 -9.71 -16.96 22.87
CA GLY A 174 -10.04 -18.38 22.83
C GLY A 174 -9.93 -18.99 21.44
N ARG A 175 -9.68 -20.30 21.38
CA ARG A 175 -9.44 -21.04 20.14
C ARG A 175 -10.59 -20.94 19.15
N LEU A 176 -11.83 -21.08 19.61
CA LEU A 176 -12.96 -21.12 18.72
C LEU A 176 -13.24 -19.79 18.03
N LEU A 177 -13.07 -18.66 18.74
CA LEU A 177 -13.21 -17.33 18.11
C LEU A 177 -12.06 -17.06 17.12
N PHE A 178 -10.85 -17.51 17.47
CA PHE A 178 -9.71 -17.47 16.59
C PHE A 178 -9.97 -18.22 15.27
N GLU A 179 -10.46 -19.44 15.33
CA GLU A 179 -10.75 -20.26 14.15
C GLU A 179 -11.80 -19.61 13.23
N ILE A 180 -12.84 -19.00 13.81
CA ILE A 180 -13.94 -18.37 13.05
C ILE A 180 -13.49 -17.06 12.39
N PHE A 181 -12.86 -16.15 13.16
CA PHE A 181 -12.69 -14.77 12.72
C PHE A 181 -11.24 -14.35 12.42
N PHE A 182 -10.25 -15.20 12.69
CA PHE A 182 -8.86 -14.82 12.46
C PHE A 182 -8.14 -15.81 11.54
N LYS A 183 -8.21 -17.11 11.82
CA LYS A 183 -7.41 -18.11 11.13
C LYS A 183 -7.62 -18.10 9.63
N THR A 184 -8.83 -18.42 9.17
CA THR A 184 -9.15 -18.60 7.74
C THR A 184 -8.77 -17.38 6.91
N TYR A 185 -9.16 -16.19 7.33
CA TYR A 185 -8.85 -14.96 6.60
C TYR A 185 -7.35 -14.66 6.60
N THR A 186 -6.69 -14.79 7.74
CA THR A 186 -5.25 -14.54 7.86
C THR A 186 -4.44 -15.49 6.98
N GLU A 187 -4.77 -16.77 7.00
CA GLU A 187 -4.09 -17.78 6.17
C GLU A 187 -4.34 -17.55 4.67
N LYS A 188 -5.53 -17.12 4.25
CA LYS A 188 -5.79 -16.69 2.86
C LYS A 188 -4.89 -15.53 2.45
N VAL A 189 -4.84 -14.47 3.27
CA VAL A 189 -4.08 -13.24 2.96
C VAL A 189 -2.58 -13.51 2.92
N TRP A 190 -2.04 -14.21 3.91
CA TRP A 190 -0.59 -14.37 4.05
C TRP A 190 -0.04 -15.63 3.38
N GLY A 191 -0.91 -16.61 3.04
CA GLY A 191 -0.51 -17.85 2.40
C GLY A 191 0.43 -18.71 3.25
N MET A 192 0.36 -18.52 4.57
CA MET A 192 1.15 -19.29 5.54
C MET A 192 0.31 -19.58 6.78
N PRO A 193 0.57 -20.69 7.49
CA PRO A 193 -0.12 -21.03 8.73
C PRO A 193 0.04 -19.95 9.79
N THR A 194 -1.02 -19.72 10.58
CA THR A 194 -1.01 -18.70 11.63
C THR A 194 -0.03 -18.96 12.77
N ASN A 195 0.43 -20.21 12.92
CA ASN A 195 1.47 -20.59 13.88
C ASN A 195 2.90 -20.32 13.38
N GLU A 196 3.07 -19.84 12.14
CA GLU A 196 4.35 -19.39 11.57
C GLU A 196 4.45 -17.85 11.51
N ILE A 197 3.33 -17.14 11.71
CA ILE A 197 3.31 -15.68 11.72
C ILE A 197 3.71 -15.17 13.10
N SER A 198 4.60 -14.17 13.18
CA SER A 198 5.05 -13.57 14.44
C SER A 198 3.91 -12.95 15.25
N ALA A 199 3.96 -13.12 16.58
CA ALA A 199 3.04 -12.48 17.52
C ALA A 199 3.10 -10.93 17.46
N ASP A 200 4.24 -10.36 17.15
CA ASP A 200 4.43 -8.90 17.04
C ASP A 200 3.53 -8.30 15.97
N TRP A 201 3.34 -9.01 14.87
CA TRP A 201 2.43 -8.58 13.82
C TRP A 201 0.98 -8.49 14.32
N ALA A 202 0.54 -9.48 15.14
CA ALA A 202 -0.79 -9.46 15.75
C ALA A 202 -0.93 -8.32 16.76
N ALA A 203 0.07 -8.13 17.59
CA ALA A 203 0.08 -7.10 18.63
C ALA A 203 0.00 -5.68 18.06
N GLN A 204 0.62 -5.45 16.89
CA GLN A 204 0.55 -4.16 16.19
C GLN A 204 -0.84 -3.86 15.59
N ARG A 205 -1.62 -4.89 15.23
CA ARG A 205 -2.87 -4.73 14.46
C ARG A 205 -4.15 -5.00 15.25
N ILE A 206 -4.08 -5.75 16.33
CA ILE A 206 -5.24 -6.19 17.12
C ILE A 206 -5.16 -5.58 18.54
N LYS A 207 -4.92 -4.27 18.65
CA LYS A 207 -4.93 -3.58 19.95
C LYS A 207 -6.35 -3.22 20.39
N GLY A 208 -6.56 -3.11 21.70
CA GLY A 208 -7.79 -2.54 22.28
C GLY A 208 -9.01 -3.46 22.36
N LEU A 209 -8.99 -4.66 21.74
CA LEU A 209 -10.10 -5.60 21.82
C LEU A 209 -9.98 -6.44 23.11
N SER A 210 -10.90 -6.26 24.05
CA SER A 210 -11.07 -7.13 25.25
C SER A 210 -12.44 -7.77 25.24
N LEU A 211 -12.48 -9.09 25.07
CA LEU A 211 -13.73 -9.85 25.07
C LEU A 211 -14.45 -9.72 26.42
N ILE A 212 -13.70 -9.68 27.55
CA ILE A 212 -14.28 -9.50 28.88
C ILE A 212 -14.96 -8.14 29.01
N LYS A 213 -14.24 -7.05 28.69
CA LYS A 213 -14.84 -5.69 28.78
C LYS A 213 -16.09 -5.58 27.93
N ALA A 214 -16.09 -6.16 26.73
CA ALA A 214 -17.22 -6.14 25.84
C ALA A 214 -18.42 -6.98 26.36
N VAL A 215 -18.17 -8.18 26.89
CA VAL A 215 -19.22 -9.06 27.46
C VAL A 215 -19.74 -8.50 28.78
N THR A 216 -18.89 -8.00 29.68
CA THR A 216 -19.32 -7.38 30.95
C THR A 216 -20.11 -6.11 30.73
N ASN A 217 -19.69 -5.24 29.82
CA ASN A 217 -20.46 -4.04 29.46
C ASN A 217 -21.83 -4.38 28.84
N ALA A 218 -21.89 -5.48 28.10
CA ALA A 218 -23.14 -5.95 27.49
C ALA A 218 -24.11 -6.60 28.51
N LEU A 219 -23.60 -7.32 29.51
CA LEU A 219 -24.39 -8.03 30.51
C LEU A 219 -24.80 -7.16 31.71
N PHE A 220 -23.96 -6.22 32.11
CA PHE A 220 -24.15 -5.45 33.35
C PHE A 220 -24.52 -3.98 33.11
N GLY A 221 -24.76 -3.58 31.85
CA GLY A 221 -25.14 -2.22 31.47
C GLY A 221 -24.08 -1.20 31.90
N ALA A 222 -23.29 -0.71 30.99
CA ALA A 222 -22.28 0.30 31.30
C ALA A 222 -22.95 1.52 31.96
N ARG A 223 -22.78 1.70 33.27
CA ARG A 223 -22.74 3.05 33.82
C ARG A 223 -21.53 3.71 33.18
N ALA A 224 -21.81 4.76 32.45
CA ALA A 224 -20.79 5.60 31.85
C ALA A 224 -19.81 6.05 32.94
N SER A 225 -18.67 5.40 33.03
CA SER A 225 -17.49 5.90 33.72
C SER A 225 -16.36 5.92 32.72
N ASP A 226 -16.04 7.14 32.34
CA ASP A 226 -14.80 7.61 31.72
C ASP A 226 -14.19 6.84 30.55
N GLY A 227 -14.41 7.36 29.35
CA GLY A 227 -13.32 7.80 28.49
C GLY A 227 -12.56 6.78 27.65
N GLU A 228 -12.92 5.51 27.59
CA GLU A 228 -12.49 4.63 26.51
C GLU A 228 -13.69 4.05 25.74
N VAL A 229 -14.37 4.92 25.06
CA VAL A 229 -15.13 4.51 23.88
C VAL A 229 -14.10 3.79 23.00
N ILE A 230 -14.36 2.52 22.64
CA ILE A 230 -13.65 1.88 21.52
C ILE A 230 -13.75 2.89 20.40
N LYS A 231 -12.67 3.62 20.13
CA LYS A 231 -12.65 4.68 19.13
C LYS A 231 -13.11 4.04 17.84
N THR A 232 -14.27 4.46 17.38
CA THR A 232 -14.93 3.91 16.20
C THR A 232 -14.00 4.10 15.01
N LEU A 233 -13.84 3.06 14.23
CA LEU A 233 -13.25 3.19 12.91
C LEU A 233 -13.97 4.32 12.18
N ILE A 234 -13.22 5.04 11.35
CA ILE A 234 -13.68 6.15 10.55
C ILE A 234 -14.99 5.77 9.85
N ASP A 235 -16.06 6.52 10.09
CA ASP A 235 -17.37 6.31 9.48
C ASP A 235 -17.41 6.78 8.01
N SER A 236 -16.44 7.61 7.61
CA SER A 236 -16.28 8.10 6.25
C SER A 236 -14.80 8.15 5.86
N PHE A 237 -14.51 8.14 4.57
CA PHE A 237 -13.17 8.29 4.03
C PHE A 237 -13.21 9.14 2.77
N HIS A 238 -12.06 9.68 2.41
CA HIS A 238 -11.89 10.38 1.15
C HIS A 238 -11.47 9.43 0.04
N TYR A 239 -11.93 9.73 -1.17
CA TYR A 239 -11.67 8.91 -2.34
C TYR A 239 -11.68 9.76 -3.62
N PRO A 240 -10.70 9.62 -4.51
CA PRO A 240 -10.74 10.31 -5.80
C PRO A 240 -11.94 9.82 -6.64
N ARG A 241 -12.63 10.74 -7.29
CA ARG A 241 -13.87 10.45 -8.05
C ARG A 241 -13.71 9.31 -9.05
N LEU A 242 -12.59 9.27 -9.76
CA LEU A 242 -12.28 8.25 -10.78
C LEU A 242 -11.31 7.16 -10.29
N GLY A 243 -11.20 6.99 -8.97
CA GLY A 243 -10.29 6.02 -8.34
C GLY A 243 -8.94 6.62 -7.93
N PRO A 244 -8.15 5.93 -7.09
CA PRO A 244 -6.89 6.44 -6.55
C PRO A 244 -5.84 6.72 -7.64
N GLY A 245 -5.92 6.05 -8.79
CA GLY A 245 -5.06 6.34 -9.96
C GLY A 245 -5.15 7.78 -10.43
N GLN A 246 -6.32 8.43 -10.30
CA GLN A 246 -6.50 9.85 -10.65
C GLN A 246 -5.54 10.77 -9.88
N MET A 247 -5.30 10.50 -8.60
CA MET A 247 -4.31 11.23 -7.80
C MET A 247 -2.92 11.16 -8.43
N TRP A 248 -2.52 9.99 -8.88
CA TRP A 248 -1.18 9.76 -9.41
C TRP A 248 -1.02 10.29 -10.83
N GLU A 249 -2.08 10.26 -11.62
CA GLU A 249 -2.13 10.93 -12.92
C GLU A 249 -2.00 12.44 -12.77
N CYS A 250 -2.72 13.05 -11.84
CA CYS A 250 -2.58 14.47 -11.52
C CYS A 250 -1.16 14.79 -11.00
N ALA A 251 -0.60 13.96 -10.11
CA ALA A 251 0.77 14.15 -9.62
C ALA A 251 1.80 14.12 -10.76
N ARG A 252 1.68 13.17 -11.71
CA ARG A 252 2.50 13.12 -12.92
C ARG A 252 2.43 14.44 -13.70
N ASP A 253 1.22 14.95 -13.90
CA ASP A 253 1.02 16.15 -14.71
C ASP A 253 1.57 17.39 -13.98
N ARG A 254 1.41 17.47 -12.65
CA ARG A 254 2.05 18.53 -11.83
C ARG A 254 3.58 18.48 -11.87
N ILE A 255 4.19 17.28 -11.87
CA ILE A 255 5.64 17.14 -12.05
C ILE A 255 6.08 17.73 -13.39
N ARG A 256 5.35 17.44 -14.47
CA ARG A 256 5.64 17.94 -15.82
C ARG A 256 5.48 19.46 -15.90
N GLU A 257 4.42 20.00 -15.33
CA GLU A 257 4.18 21.45 -15.23
C GLU A 257 5.31 22.15 -14.45
N GLY A 258 5.85 21.51 -13.40
CA GLY A 258 7.00 21.97 -12.62
C GLY A 258 8.36 21.79 -13.30
N GLY A 259 8.41 21.36 -14.56
CA GLY A 259 9.65 21.18 -15.34
C GLY A 259 10.37 19.84 -15.13
N GLY A 260 9.78 18.91 -14.38
CA GLY A 260 10.25 17.52 -14.28
C GLY A 260 9.78 16.65 -15.45
N ALA A 261 10.30 15.43 -15.52
CA ALA A 261 9.89 14.46 -16.53
C ALA A 261 9.34 13.19 -15.89
N VAL A 262 8.34 12.56 -16.52
CA VAL A 262 7.82 11.25 -16.14
C VAL A 262 7.73 10.40 -17.42
N TYR A 263 8.52 9.34 -17.46
CA TYR A 263 8.57 8.41 -18.60
C TYR A 263 7.99 7.07 -18.22
N LEU A 264 7.04 6.61 -19.01
CA LEU A 264 6.49 5.26 -19.00
C LEU A 264 7.36 4.34 -19.86
N ASP A 265 7.16 3.02 -19.70
CA ASP A 265 7.92 2.00 -20.43
C ASP A 265 9.44 2.17 -20.23
N ARG A 266 9.85 2.37 -18.98
CA ARG A 266 11.25 2.55 -18.58
C ARG A 266 11.55 1.67 -17.36
N ARG A 267 11.68 0.37 -17.61
CA ARG A 267 12.06 -0.59 -16.55
C ARG A 267 13.54 -0.45 -16.24
N VAL A 268 13.87 -0.10 -14.99
CA VAL A 268 15.27 -0.12 -14.52
C VAL A 268 15.74 -1.57 -14.49
N VAL A 269 16.82 -1.83 -15.22
CA VAL A 269 17.43 -3.17 -15.37
C VAL A 269 18.87 -3.24 -14.87
N ARG A 270 19.53 -2.08 -14.69
CA ARG A 270 20.88 -1.97 -14.14
C ARG A 270 21.05 -0.65 -13.41
N ILE A 271 21.83 -0.67 -12.34
CA ILE A 271 22.16 0.50 -11.51
C ILE A 271 23.68 0.55 -11.39
N ASP A 272 24.29 1.48 -12.10
CA ASP A 272 25.73 1.64 -12.10
C ASP A 272 26.18 2.46 -10.89
N HIS A 273 27.23 1.99 -10.19
CA HIS A 273 27.85 2.68 -9.07
C HIS A 273 29.38 2.44 -9.05
N ASP A 274 30.11 3.35 -8.41
CA ASP A 274 31.56 3.28 -8.28
C ASP A 274 32.05 2.71 -6.92
N GLY A 275 31.12 2.20 -6.12
CA GLY A 275 31.38 1.71 -4.77
C GLY A 275 31.17 2.76 -3.68
N SER A 276 31.13 4.04 -4.03
CA SER A 276 30.91 5.18 -3.11
C SER A 276 29.65 5.99 -3.44
N ALA A 277 29.17 5.91 -4.68
CA ALA A 277 27.98 6.61 -5.15
C ALA A 277 27.35 5.87 -6.35
N VAL A 278 26.03 5.99 -6.50
CA VAL A 278 25.31 5.61 -7.73
C VAL A 278 25.61 6.67 -8.80
N THR A 279 25.89 6.23 -10.02
CA THR A 279 26.22 7.09 -11.16
C THR A 279 25.12 7.16 -12.20
N ALA A 280 24.40 6.03 -12.43
CA ALA A 280 23.34 5.97 -13.42
C ALA A 280 22.27 4.90 -13.10
N PHE A 281 21.04 5.15 -13.54
CA PHE A 281 20.02 4.13 -13.74
C PHE A 281 19.93 3.82 -15.23
N VAL A 282 20.00 2.55 -15.57
CA VAL A 282 19.86 2.03 -16.94
C VAL A 282 18.50 1.36 -17.08
N THR A 283 17.73 1.81 -18.05
CA THR A 283 16.39 1.26 -18.30
C THR A 283 16.33 0.50 -19.61
N GLN A 284 15.34 -0.39 -19.71
CA GLN A 284 14.95 -1.06 -20.93
C GLN A 284 13.45 -0.87 -21.18
N ASP A 285 13.06 -0.54 -22.40
CA ASP A 285 11.66 -0.46 -22.82
C ASP A 285 11.15 -1.82 -23.36
N ALA A 286 9.85 -1.91 -23.68
CA ALA A 286 9.22 -3.13 -24.20
C ALA A 286 9.80 -3.59 -25.56
N ALA A 287 10.46 -2.70 -26.30
CA ALA A 287 11.16 -3.04 -27.55
C ALA A 287 12.62 -3.48 -27.33
N GLY A 288 13.07 -3.58 -26.05
CA GLY A 288 14.42 -3.96 -25.70
C GLY A 288 15.45 -2.82 -25.79
N ARG A 289 15.06 -1.60 -26.12
CA ARG A 289 15.95 -0.44 -26.24
C ARG A 289 16.41 0.03 -24.89
N THR A 290 17.71 0.25 -24.77
CA THR A 290 18.35 0.66 -23.51
C THR A 290 18.52 2.18 -23.48
N THR A 291 18.24 2.79 -22.31
CA THR A 291 18.45 4.22 -22.06
C THR A 291 19.17 4.40 -20.72
N VAL A 292 20.22 5.22 -20.70
CA VAL A 292 21.01 5.56 -19.51
C VAL A 292 20.59 6.91 -18.97
N TYR A 293 20.26 6.98 -17.69
CA TYR A 293 19.90 8.19 -16.97
C TYR A 293 20.96 8.49 -15.90
N ASN A 294 21.80 9.46 -16.19
CA ASN A 294 22.81 9.95 -15.25
C ASN A 294 22.18 10.94 -14.26
N GLY A 295 22.64 10.94 -13.00
CA GLY A 295 22.14 11.84 -11.97
C GLY A 295 23.15 12.12 -10.86
N ARG A 296 22.85 13.14 -10.04
CA ARG A 296 23.61 13.39 -8.81
C ARG A 296 23.00 12.61 -7.64
N ASN A 297 21.67 12.56 -7.59
CA ASN A 297 20.92 11.88 -6.55
C ASN A 297 19.96 10.87 -7.18
N PHE A 298 19.69 9.81 -6.45
CA PHE A 298 18.83 8.73 -6.90
C PHE A 298 17.82 8.36 -5.82
N ILE A 299 16.57 8.13 -6.23
CA ILE A 299 15.52 7.58 -5.35
C ILE A 299 15.05 6.27 -5.94
N SER A 300 15.08 5.19 -5.17
CA SER A 300 14.54 3.90 -5.58
C SER A 300 13.29 3.56 -4.81
N THR A 301 12.22 3.24 -5.53
CA THR A 301 11.00 2.63 -5.01
C THR A 301 10.83 1.18 -5.47
N LEU A 302 11.83 0.66 -6.18
CA LEU A 302 11.88 -0.74 -6.62
C LEU A 302 11.80 -1.68 -5.43
N PRO A 303 11.20 -2.89 -5.55
CA PRO A 303 11.36 -3.91 -4.54
C PRO A 303 12.84 -4.09 -4.21
N ILE A 304 13.19 -4.02 -2.92
CA ILE A 304 14.60 -3.97 -2.49
C ILE A 304 15.42 -5.17 -3.00
N ARG A 305 14.79 -6.32 -3.19
CA ARG A 305 15.39 -7.48 -3.85
C ARG A 305 15.78 -7.16 -5.30
N GLU A 306 14.89 -6.53 -6.04
CA GLU A 306 15.16 -6.16 -7.44
C GLU A 306 16.21 -5.05 -7.52
N LEU A 307 16.19 -4.11 -6.57
CA LEU A 307 17.25 -3.09 -6.47
C LEU A 307 18.64 -3.74 -6.38
N ILE A 308 18.81 -4.70 -5.47
CA ILE A 308 20.10 -5.39 -5.28
C ILE A 308 20.49 -6.19 -6.51
N ARG A 309 19.55 -6.88 -7.17
CA ARG A 309 19.80 -7.60 -8.43
C ARG A 309 20.30 -6.70 -9.56
N CYS A 310 19.84 -5.45 -9.59
CA CYS A 310 20.19 -4.48 -10.62
C CYS A 310 21.56 -3.80 -10.39
N MET A 311 22.18 -3.94 -9.22
CA MET A 311 23.45 -3.27 -8.90
C MET A 311 24.61 -3.74 -9.81
N ASN A 312 25.40 -2.78 -10.28
CA ASN A 312 26.59 -3.02 -11.12
C ASN A 312 27.73 -2.07 -10.72
N PRO A 313 28.87 -2.59 -10.19
CA PRO A 313 29.17 -4.00 -9.94
C PRO A 313 28.22 -4.64 -8.91
N GLN A 314 28.18 -5.98 -8.91
CA GLN A 314 27.34 -6.73 -7.98
C GLN A 314 27.81 -6.53 -6.53
N PRO A 315 26.89 -6.43 -5.56
CA PRO A 315 27.22 -6.42 -4.14
C PRO A 315 27.91 -7.72 -3.68
N PRO A 316 28.50 -7.73 -2.47
CA PRO A 316 28.98 -8.97 -1.85
C PRO A 316 27.88 -10.04 -1.78
N GLN A 317 28.28 -11.33 -1.89
CA GLN A 317 27.35 -12.45 -1.92
C GLN A 317 26.40 -12.48 -0.73
N GLU A 318 26.85 -12.11 0.47
CA GLU A 318 26.03 -12.00 1.67
C GLU A 318 24.84 -11.05 1.49
N VAL A 319 25.04 -9.93 0.79
CA VAL A 319 23.97 -8.94 0.51
C VAL A 319 22.99 -9.48 -0.52
N ILE A 320 23.49 -10.20 -1.54
CA ILE A 320 22.66 -10.86 -2.55
C ILE A 320 21.79 -11.93 -1.89
N ASP A 321 22.37 -12.79 -1.08
CA ASP A 321 21.65 -13.87 -0.37
C ASP A 321 20.58 -13.30 0.57
N ALA A 322 20.91 -12.24 1.29
CA ALA A 322 19.96 -11.52 2.12
C ALA A 322 18.77 -10.94 1.32
N ALA A 323 19.04 -10.37 0.15
CA ALA A 323 18.02 -9.81 -0.72
C ALA A 323 17.12 -10.90 -1.32
N GLU A 324 17.69 -12.02 -1.78
CA GLU A 324 16.94 -13.15 -2.32
C GLU A 324 16.04 -13.83 -1.28
N SER A 325 16.42 -13.78 -0.01
CA SER A 325 15.63 -14.31 1.10
C SER A 325 14.38 -13.49 1.42
N LEU A 326 14.29 -12.23 0.96
CA LEU A 326 13.12 -11.40 1.18
C LEU A 326 11.94 -11.87 0.31
N ARG A 327 10.82 -12.15 0.96
CA ARG A 327 9.61 -12.69 0.32
C ARG A 327 8.56 -11.61 0.11
N TYR A 328 7.77 -11.78 -0.94
CA TYR A 328 6.63 -10.91 -1.24
C TYR A 328 5.38 -11.77 -1.46
N ARG A 329 4.24 -11.23 -1.09
CA ARG A 329 2.92 -11.78 -1.37
C ARG A 329 2.32 -11.05 -2.56
N ASP A 330 1.80 -11.81 -3.49
CA ASP A 330 1.15 -11.33 -4.70
C ASP A 330 -0.37 -11.42 -4.56
N PHE A 331 -1.11 -10.79 -5.43
CA PHE A 331 -2.54 -11.02 -5.50
C PHE A 331 -3.11 -10.81 -6.90
N LEU A 332 -4.29 -11.37 -7.09
CA LEU A 332 -5.12 -11.21 -8.27
C LEU A 332 -6.36 -10.41 -7.91
N SER A 333 -6.77 -9.52 -8.78
CA SER A 333 -8.11 -8.92 -8.75
C SER A 333 -8.91 -9.49 -9.92
N VAL A 334 -9.91 -10.30 -9.63
CA VAL A 334 -10.88 -10.76 -10.63
C VAL A 334 -12.06 -9.80 -10.58
N VAL A 335 -12.21 -9.00 -11.62
CA VAL A 335 -13.29 -8.02 -11.73
C VAL A 335 -14.45 -8.65 -12.46
N LEU A 336 -15.63 -8.64 -11.85
CA LEU A 336 -16.88 -9.12 -12.44
C LEU A 336 -17.81 -7.96 -12.72
N ILE A 337 -18.36 -7.92 -13.92
CA ILE A 337 -19.42 -7.01 -14.32
C ILE A 337 -20.76 -7.70 -14.10
N VAL A 338 -21.62 -7.06 -13.32
CA VAL A 338 -22.90 -7.62 -12.87
C VAL A 338 -24.04 -6.84 -13.48
N ASP A 339 -24.98 -7.53 -14.14
CA ASP A 339 -26.20 -6.96 -14.72
C ASP A 339 -27.25 -6.71 -13.63
N ARG A 340 -26.88 -5.87 -12.68
CA ARG A 340 -27.72 -5.41 -11.58
C ARG A 340 -27.20 -4.08 -11.05
N ALA A 341 -28.10 -3.10 -10.90
CA ALA A 341 -27.74 -1.76 -10.47
C ALA A 341 -27.15 -1.74 -9.06
N GLU A 342 -27.70 -2.54 -8.14
CA GLU A 342 -27.25 -2.60 -6.75
C GLU A 342 -27.09 -4.06 -6.32
N THR A 343 -25.96 -4.41 -5.73
CA THR A 343 -25.67 -5.74 -5.21
C THR A 343 -25.82 -5.78 -3.68
N PHE A 344 -24.86 -5.29 -2.96
CA PHE A 344 -24.86 -5.16 -1.50
C PHE A 344 -24.35 -3.76 -1.11
N PRO A 345 -24.74 -3.24 0.08
CA PRO A 345 -24.46 -1.85 0.44
C PRO A 345 -23.00 -1.58 0.86
N ASP A 346 -22.22 -2.63 1.08
CA ASP A 346 -20.84 -2.50 1.54
C ASP A 346 -19.94 -1.91 0.46
N THR A 347 -18.95 -1.11 0.88
CA THR A 347 -17.83 -0.73 0.02
C THR A 347 -16.92 -1.92 -0.22
N TRP A 348 -16.68 -2.74 0.84
CA TRP A 348 -16.01 -4.04 0.71
C TRP A 348 -16.45 -5.02 1.79
N ILE A 349 -16.25 -6.31 1.52
CA ILE A 349 -16.57 -7.41 2.42
C ILE A 349 -15.33 -8.29 2.63
N TYR A 350 -15.02 -8.62 3.89
CA TYR A 350 -13.98 -9.59 4.24
C TYR A 350 -14.59 -11.00 4.24
N ILE A 351 -14.02 -11.93 3.47
CA ILE A 351 -14.57 -13.27 3.28
C ILE A 351 -13.86 -14.27 4.18
N HIS A 352 -14.53 -14.70 5.23
CA HIS A 352 -14.04 -15.70 6.19
C HIS A 352 -14.57 -17.11 5.91
N GLU A 353 -15.29 -17.30 4.81
CA GLU A 353 -15.75 -18.63 4.37
C GLU A 353 -14.56 -19.53 4.02
N PRO A 354 -14.45 -20.73 4.62
CA PRO A 354 -13.32 -21.63 4.36
C PRO A 354 -13.40 -22.30 2.98
N ASN A 355 -14.60 -22.42 2.40
CA ASN A 355 -14.84 -23.19 1.17
C ASN A 355 -14.67 -22.37 -0.11
N VAL A 356 -14.25 -21.10 -0.02
CA VAL A 356 -13.96 -20.23 -1.16
C VAL A 356 -12.54 -19.69 -1.04
N LYS A 357 -11.88 -19.44 -2.17
CA LYS A 357 -10.51 -18.92 -2.22
C LYS A 357 -10.48 -17.39 -2.09
N VAL A 358 -11.55 -16.70 -2.49
CA VAL A 358 -11.64 -15.23 -2.40
C VAL A 358 -11.46 -14.77 -0.95
N GLY A 359 -10.62 -13.75 -0.74
CA GLY A 359 -10.35 -13.18 0.58
C GLY A 359 -11.15 -11.92 0.86
N ARG A 360 -11.35 -11.06 -0.15
CA ARG A 360 -12.08 -9.80 -0.03
C ARG A 360 -12.84 -9.48 -1.31
N ILE A 361 -14.00 -8.85 -1.19
CA ILE A 361 -14.79 -8.39 -2.34
C ILE A 361 -15.00 -6.88 -2.21
N GLN A 362 -14.64 -6.15 -3.25
CA GLN A 362 -14.88 -4.71 -3.42
C GLN A 362 -16.16 -4.50 -4.22
N ASN A 363 -16.97 -3.50 -3.87
CA ASN A 363 -18.05 -3.01 -4.71
C ASN A 363 -17.68 -1.62 -5.20
N PHE A 364 -17.07 -1.53 -6.37
CA PHE A 364 -16.48 -0.28 -6.87
C PHE A 364 -17.51 0.84 -7.05
N LYS A 365 -18.75 0.53 -7.42
CA LYS A 365 -19.81 1.52 -7.52
C LYS A 365 -20.10 2.21 -6.19
N ASN A 366 -19.93 1.51 -5.07
CA ASN A 366 -20.12 2.10 -3.74
C ASN A 366 -18.92 2.96 -3.30
N TRP A 367 -17.74 2.78 -3.91
CA TRP A 367 -16.60 3.67 -3.72
C TRP A 367 -16.81 4.98 -4.49
N SER A 368 -17.18 4.90 -5.77
CA SER A 368 -17.63 6.02 -6.57
C SER A 368 -18.59 5.54 -7.67
N PRO A 369 -19.76 6.16 -7.84
CA PRO A 369 -20.64 5.84 -8.97
C PRO A 369 -19.96 6.05 -10.32
N ASP A 370 -19.03 7.00 -10.42
CA ASP A 370 -18.32 7.36 -11.65
C ASP A 370 -17.31 6.28 -12.12
N LEU A 371 -17.09 5.23 -11.30
CA LEU A 371 -16.30 4.06 -11.71
C LEU A 371 -17.07 3.10 -12.62
N VAL A 372 -18.39 3.25 -12.73
CA VAL A 372 -19.26 2.38 -13.51
C VAL A 372 -19.94 3.20 -14.61
N PRO A 373 -19.65 2.92 -15.90
CA PRO A 373 -20.16 3.73 -17.02
C PRO A 373 -21.66 3.57 -17.26
N ASP A 374 -22.24 2.44 -16.86
CA ASP A 374 -23.67 2.13 -16.95
C ASP A 374 -24.24 1.89 -15.56
N HIS A 375 -24.96 2.86 -15.03
CA HIS A 375 -25.53 2.80 -13.67
C HIS A 375 -26.59 1.73 -13.46
N SER A 376 -27.12 1.09 -14.50
CA SER A 376 -27.98 -0.10 -14.40
C SER A 376 -27.18 -1.35 -13.99
N LYS A 377 -25.85 -1.28 -14.02
CA LYS A 377 -24.91 -2.35 -13.69
C LYS A 377 -24.06 -2.03 -12.46
N SER A 378 -23.32 -3.04 -12.02
CA SER A 378 -22.32 -2.92 -10.95
C SER A 378 -21.01 -3.59 -11.38
N SER A 379 -19.90 -3.25 -10.73
CA SER A 379 -18.63 -3.95 -10.87
C SER A 379 -18.10 -4.34 -9.50
N LEU A 380 -17.66 -5.60 -9.38
CA LEU A 380 -17.16 -6.19 -8.16
C LEU A 380 -15.74 -6.68 -8.37
N GLY A 381 -14.83 -6.34 -7.46
CA GLY A 381 -13.45 -6.84 -7.47
C GLY A 381 -13.26 -7.92 -6.43
N LEU A 382 -12.96 -9.12 -6.86
CA LEU A 382 -12.68 -10.28 -6.02
C LEU A 382 -11.18 -10.43 -5.86
N GLU A 383 -10.68 -10.34 -4.63
CA GLU A 383 -9.25 -10.38 -4.33
C GLU A 383 -8.83 -11.79 -3.90
N TYR A 384 -7.89 -12.37 -4.65
CA TYR A 384 -7.27 -13.65 -4.38
C TYR A 384 -5.79 -13.42 -4.08
N PHE A 385 -5.35 -13.87 -2.92
CA PHE A 385 -3.96 -13.74 -2.48
C PHE A 385 -3.18 -14.99 -2.87
N CYS A 386 -2.04 -14.80 -3.53
CA CYS A 386 -1.25 -15.89 -4.11
C CYS A 386 0.24 -15.58 -4.03
N PHE A 387 1.08 -16.49 -4.50
CA PHE A 387 2.48 -16.23 -4.82
C PHE A 387 2.67 -16.36 -6.33
N GLU A 388 3.60 -15.59 -6.88
CA GLU A 388 4.01 -15.70 -8.26
C GLU A 388 4.44 -17.14 -8.56
N GLY A 389 3.80 -17.76 -9.56
CA GLY A 389 4.05 -19.15 -9.97
C GLY A 389 3.17 -20.21 -9.29
N ASP A 390 2.32 -19.87 -8.31
CA ASP A 390 1.37 -20.86 -7.76
C ASP A 390 0.18 -21.15 -8.70
N GLU A 391 -0.68 -22.10 -8.32
CA GLU A 391 -1.83 -22.53 -9.13
C GLU A 391 -2.75 -21.33 -9.50
N LEU A 392 -3.08 -20.48 -8.52
CA LEU A 392 -3.95 -19.32 -8.79
C LEU A 392 -3.29 -18.32 -9.74
N TRP A 393 -1.98 -18.06 -9.56
CA TRP A 393 -1.24 -17.12 -10.40
C TRP A 393 -1.16 -17.56 -11.86
N THR A 394 -0.98 -18.87 -12.10
CA THR A 394 -0.81 -19.45 -13.43
C THR A 394 -2.12 -19.84 -14.11
N THR A 395 -3.25 -19.83 -13.37
CA THR A 395 -4.58 -20.13 -13.91
C THR A 395 -4.96 -19.10 -15.00
N PRO A 396 -5.47 -19.53 -16.17
CA PRO A 396 -5.97 -18.65 -17.23
C PRO A 396 -7.08 -17.71 -16.76
N ASP A 397 -7.17 -16.53 -17.37
CA ASP A 397 -8.09 -15.47 -16.96
C ASP A 397 -9.57 -15.90 -17.04
N ASP A 398 -9.96 -16.60 -18.08
CA ASP A 398 -11.31 -17.14 -18.25
C ASP A 398 -11.70 -18.08 -17.12
N GLN A 399 -10.78 -18.93 -16.69
CA GLN A 399 -10.99 -19.86 -15.56
C GLN A 399 -11.04 -19.13 -14.21
N LEU A 400 -10.25 -18.06 -14.03
CA LEU A 400 -10.32 -17.21 -12.84
C LEU A 400 -11.63 -16.43 -12.78
N ILE A 401 -12.14 -15.93 -13.89
CA ILE A 401 -13.44 -15.27 -13.98
C ILE A 401 -14.54 -16.27 -13.61
N GLU A 402 -14.49 -17.49 -14.15
CA GLU A 402 -15.46 -18.54 -13.81
C GLU A 402 -15.35 -19.00 -12.35
N LEU A 403 -14.15 -19.05 -11.76
CA LEU A 403 -13.95 -19.27 -10.33
C LEU A 403 -14.66 -18.18 -9.51
N GLY A 404 -14.42 -16.91 -9.84
CA GLY A 404 -15.06 -15.78 -9.16
C GLY A 404 -16.58 -15.83 -9.27
N ARG A 405 -17.10 -16.13 -10.45
CA ARG A 405 -18.52 -16.29 -10.73
C ARG A 405 -19.17 -17.37 -9.87
N ARG A 406 -18.53 -18.53 -9.76
CA ARG A 406 -19.01 -19.64 -8.92
C ARG A 406 -18.96 -19.33 -7.44
N GLU A 407 -17.89 -18.70 -6.97
CA GLU A 407 -17.72 -18.38 -5.56
C GLU A 407 -18.73 -17.34 -5.07
N ILE A 408 -19.00 -16.28 -5.88
CA ILE A 408 -19.96 -15.23 -5.50
C ILE A 408 -21.40 -15.78 -5.48
N ASP A 409 -21.73 -16.71 -6.38
CA ASP A 409 -23.02 -17.42 -6.40
C ASP A 409 -23.16 -18.37 -5.21
N ALA A 410 -22.15 -19.17 -4.91
CA ALA A 410 -22.12 -20.10 -3.77
C ALA A 410 -22.31 -19.38 -2.43
N MET A 411 -21.78 -18.16 -2.30
CA MET A 411 -22.01 -17.29 -1.15
C MET A 411 -23.42 -16.67 -1.15
N GLY A 412 -24.16 -16.70 -2.26
CA GLY A 412 -25.48 -16.08 -2.38
C GLY A 412 -25.44 -14.56 -2.42
N LEU A 413 -24.31 -13.96 -2.80
CA LEU A 413 -24.15 -12.50 -2.90
C LEU A 413 -24.69 -11.97 -4.23
N VAL A 414 -24.38 -12.65 -5.33
CA VAL A 414 -24.83 -12.37 -6.69
C VAL A 414 -25.03 -13.69 -7.41
N SER A 415 -26.10 -13.82 -8.18
CA SER A 415 -26.33 -15.03 -8.98
C SER A 415 -25.32 -15.13 -10.12
N ALA A 416 -24.81 -16.32 -10.40
CA ALA A 416 -23.91 -16.56 -11.54
C ALA A 416 -24.49 -16.10 -12.87
N LYS A 417 -25.82 -16.10 -13.03
CA LYS A 417 -26.53 -15.64 -14.24
C LYS A 417 -26.49 -14.12 -14.42
N GLU A 418 -26.30 -13.37 -13.35
CA GLU A 418 -26.19 -11.90 -13.39
C GLU A 418 -24.78 -11.43 -13.74
N VAL A 419 -23.78 -12.31 -13.68
CA VAL A 419 -22.39 -11.99 -14.10
C VAL A 419 -22.29 -12.11 -15.61
N ILE A 420 -22.15 -10.97 -16.29
CA ILE A 420 -22.18 -10.88 -17.76
C ILE A 420 -20.80 -10.75 -18.41
N ASP A 421 -19.79 -10.34 -17.64
CA ASP A 421 -18.43 -10.12 -18.17
C ASP A 421 -17.42 -10.06 -17.01
N GLY A 422 -16.13 -10.03 -17.33
CA GLY A 422 -15.07 -9.88 -16.32
C GLY A 422 -13.69 -9.72 -16.92
N CYS A 423 -12.74 -9.35 -16.07
CA CYS A 423 -11.32 -9.31 -16.40
C CYS A 423 -10.46 -9.66 -15.17
N VAL A 424 -9.18 -9.89 -15.40
CA VAL A 424 -8.22 -10.25 -14.34
C VAL A 424 -7.03 -9.31 -14.39
N VAL A 425 -6.63 -8.81 -13.22
CA VAL A 425 -5.38 -8.07 -13.05
C VAL A 425 -4.49 -8.79 -12.05
N ARG A 426 -3.26 -9.10 -12.46
CA ARG A 426 -2.23 -9.68 -11.61
C ARG A 426 -1.32 -8.60 -11.06
N MET A 427 -1.14 -8.57 -9.75
CA MET A 427 -0.27 -7.62 -9.08
C MET A 427 0.85 -8.36 -8.34
N PRO A 428 2.05 -8.41 -8.93
CA PRO A 428 3.20 -9.00 -8.27
C PRO A 428 3.71 -8.10 -7.14
N LYS A 429 4.27 -8.72 -6.11
CA LYS A 429 4.95 -8.05 -4.99
C LYS A 429 4.09 -7.01 -4.28
N ALA A 430 2.79 -7.33 -4.08
CA ALA A 430 1.83 -6.42 -3.48
C ALA A 430 2.15 -6.12 -2.00
N TYR A 431 2.64 -7.13 -1.28
CA TYR A 431 2.93 -7.02 0.15
C TYR A 431 4.28 -7.64 0.51
N PRO A 432 5.15 -6.94 1.29
CA PRO A 432 6.31 -7.57 1.89
C PRO A 432 5.86 -8.61 2.93
N VAL A 433 6.48 -9.77 2.95
CA VAL A 433 6.22 -10.81 3.94
C VAL A 433 7.13 -10.61 5.14
N TYR A 434 6.55 -10.62 6.34
CA TYR A 434 7.26 -10.48 7.61
C TYR A 434 7.35 -11.86 8.27
N ASP A 435 8.37 -12.62 7.87
CA ASP A 435 8.78 -13.83 8.55
C ASP A 435 9.72 -13.50 9.73
N ASP A 436 10.22 -14.52 10.40
CA ASP A 436 11.05 -14.42 11.61
C ASP A 436 12.48 -13.89 11.34
N VAL A 437 12.93 -13.90 10.09
CA VAL A 437 14.30 -13.56 9.68
C VAL A 437 14.43 -12.31 8.82
N TYR A 438 13.33 -11.75 8.30
CA TYR A 438 13.37 -10.62 7.36
C TYR A 438 14.14 -9.41 7.90
N GLN A 439 14.06 -9.13 9.22
CA GLN A 439 14.75 -7.99 9.82
C GLN A 439 16.26 -8.14 9.77
N GLN A 440 16.79 -9.36 9.92
CA GLN A 440 18.22 -9.66 9.84
C GLN A 440 18.71 -9.44 8.42
N HIS A 441 18.00 -9.98 7.42
CA HIS A 441 18.32 -9.77 6.01
C HIS A 441 18.26 -8.31 5.61
N LEU A 442 17.24 -7.59 6.08
CA LEU A 442 17.11 -6.17 5.81
C LEU A 442 18.24 -5.34 6.44
N ALA A 443 18.72 -5.72 7.63
CA ALA A 443 19.86 -5.06 8.27
C ALA A 443 21.15 -5.22 7.48
N VAL A 444 21.43 -6.41 6.92
CA VAL A 444 22.58 -6.68 6.04
C VAL A 444 22.53 -5.78 4.81
N ILE A 445 21.39 -5.77 4.10
CA ILE A 445 21.20 -4.95 2.90
C ILE A 445 21.37 -3.47 3.21
N ARG A 446 20.74 -2.97 4.26
CA ARG A 446 20.84 -1.57 4.68
C ARG A 446 22.27 -1.19 5.08
N GLY A 447 22.99 -2.12 5.73
CA GLY A 447 24.39 -1.92 6.07
C GLY A 447 25.26 -1.63 4.85
N TRP A 448 25.07 -2.40 3.79
CA TRP A 448 25.82 -2.22 2.54
C TRP A 448 25.39 -0.95 1.78
N LEU A 449 24.07 -0.67 1.69
CA LEU A 449 23.54 0.51 0.99
C LEU A 449 24.01 1.85 1.58
N LYS A 450 24.46 1.89 2.83
CA LYS A 450 25.06 3.10 3.44
C LYS A 450 26.32 3.58 2.72
N ASN A 451 26.97 2.72 1.95
CA ASN A 451 28.13 3.10 1.13
C ASN A 451 27.71 3.94 -0.10
N LEU A 452 26.42 4.04 -0.40
CA LEU A 452 25.86 4.78 -1.53
C LEU A 452 25.00 5.95 -1.03
N PRO A 453 25.61 7.01 -0.46
CA PRO A 453 24.88 8.06 0.26
C PRO A 453 23.95 8.91 -0.63
N ASN A 454 24.14 8.88 -1.94
CA ASN A 454 23.28 9.56 -2.91
C ASN A 454 22.08 8.72 -3.38
N LEU A 455 21.87 7.55 -2.79
CA LEU A 455 20.71 6.68 -3.06
C LEU A 455 19.76 6.67 -1.87
N GLU A 456 18.57 7.25 -2.04
CA GLU A 456 17.49 7.17 -1.07
C GLU A 456 16.50 6.03 -1.43
N LEU A 457 16.03 5.31 -0.41
CA LEU A 457 14.99 4.31 -0.56
C LEU A 457 13.66 4.84 -0.04
N SER A 458 12.58 4.58 -0.76
CA SER A 458 11.26 5.08 -0.40
C SER A 458 10.14 4.11 -0.78
N GLY A 459 9.00 4.25 -0.11
CA GLY A 459 7.77 3.51 -0.41
C GLY A 459 7.66 2.16 0.28
N ARG A 460 6.69 1.35 -0.15
CA ARG A 460 6.39 0.03 0.42
C ARG A 460 7.48 -0.98 0.07
N ASN A 461 7.67 -1.23 -1.21
CA ASN A 461 8.56 -2.27 -1.71
C ASN A 461 10.03 -1.84 -1.69
N GLY A 462 10.31 -0.56 -1.90
CA GLY A 462 11.66 -0.01 -1.83
C GLY A 462 12.28 -0.09 -0.44
N MET A 463 11.46 -0.20 0.59
CA MET A 463 11.90 -0.34 1.97
C MET A 463 11.55 -1.70 2.59
N HIS A 464 10.95 -2.61 1.83
CA HIS A 464 10.39 -3.87 2.35
C HIS A 464 9.56 -3.64 3.61
N LYS A 465 8.68 -2.61 3.59
CA LYS A 465 7.93 -2.16 4.74
C LYS A 465 6.45 -2.03 4.39
N TYR A 466 5.55 -2.46 5.28
CA TYR A 466 4.11 -2.39 5.04
C TYR A 466 3.60 -0.95 5.14
N ASN A 467 4.06 -0.12 4.22
CA ASN A 467 3.65 1.26 4.09
C ASN A 467 2.34 1.36 3.30
N ASN A 468 1.35 2.06 3.85
CA ASN A 468 0.18 2.51 3.10
C ASN A 468 0.56 3.71 2.23
N GLN A 469 -0.40 4.26 1.47
CA GLN A 469 -0.14 5.40 0.58
C GLN A 469 0.48 6.58 1.33
N ASP A 470 -0.09 6.97 2.46
CA ASP A 470 0.38 8.08 3.29
C ASP A 470 1.80 7.89 3.82
N HIS A 471 2.12 6.68 4.30
CA HIS A 471 3.49 6.36 4.72
C HIS A 471 4.46 6.38 3.55
N SER A 472 4.06 5.86 2.39
CA SER A 472 4.86 5.90 1.16
C SER A 472 5.12 7.33 0.71
N MET A 473 4.10 8.18 0.76
CA MET A 473 4.22 9.62 0.48
C MET A 473 5.16 10.30 1.49
N MET A 474 5.00 10.03 2.78
CA MET A 474 5.85 10.64 3.80
C MET A 474 7.32 10.22 3.64
N THR A 475 7.61 8.94 3.37
CA THR A 475 9.00 8.51 3.09
C THR A 475 9.60 9.25 1.90
N ALA A 476 8.78 9.52 0.88
CA ALA A 476 9.18 10.24 -0.32
C ALA A 476 9.45 11.74 -0.07
N VAL A 477 8.58 12.39 0.70
CA VAL A 477 8.77 13.79 1.12
C VAL A 477 10.09 13.93 1.90
N LEU A 478 10.36 13.02 2.83
CA LEU A 478 11.59 13.05 3.62
C LEU A 478 12.85 12.79 2.76
N ALA A 479 12.78 11.84 1.81
CA ALA A 479 13.86 11.58 0.86
C ALA A 479 14.14 12.80 -0.03
N ALA A 480 13.08 13.43 -0.55
CA ALA A 480 13.22 14.67 -1.33
C ALA A 480 13.86 15.81 -0.51
N ARG A 481 13.47 15.96 0.75
CA ARG A 481 14.05 16.99 1.66
C ARG A 481 15.51 16.72 2.00
N ASN A 482 15.92 15.47 2.16
CA ASN A 482 17.32 15.11 2.30
C ASN A 482 18.13 15.57 1.07
N ILE A 483 17.61 15.32 -0.13
CA ILE A 483 18.23 15.72 -1.40
C ILE A 483 18.29 17.26 -1.53
N LEU A 484 17.25 17.96 -1.13
CA LEU A 484 17.18 19.43 -1.15
C LEU A 484 18.06 20.08 -0.07
N GLY A 485 18.62 19.31 0.86
CA GLY A 485 19.40 19.84 1.97
C GLY A 485 18.60 20.64 3.01
N VAL A 486 17.27 20.45 3.04
CA VAL A 486 16.38 21.13 4.00
C VAL A 486 16.50 20.55 5.42
N GLY A 487 17.04 19.35 5.53
CA GLY A 487 17.27 18.66 6.81
C GLY A 487 17.86 17.27 6.59
N GLU A 488 18.14 16.57 7.69
CA GLU A 488 18.54 15.16 7.69
C GLU A 488 17.45 14.32 8.34
N PHE A 489 16.73 13.56 7.53
CA PHE A 489 15.58 12.77 7.96
C PHE A 489 15.85 11.27 7.78
N ASP A 490 15.53 10.48 8.79
CA ASP A 490 15.56 9.03 8.70
C ASP A 490 14.23 8.50 8.17
N THR A 491 14.16 8.24 6.86
CA THR A 491 12.96 7.70 6.19
C THR A 491 12.50 6.36 6.77
N TRP A 492 13.40 5.60 7.40
CA TRP A 492 13.11 4.31 8.00
C TRP A 492 12.31 4.41 9.30
N LYS A 493 12.25 5.60 9.93
CA LYS A 493 11.43 5.85 11.10
C LYS A 493 9.96 6.14 10.79
N VAL A 494 9.60 6.33 9.54
CA VAL A 494 8.20 6.42 9.14
C VAL A 494 7.53 5.07 9.39
N ASN A 495 6.29 5.06 9.97
CA ASN A 495 5.53 3.85 10.25
C ASN A 495 6.29 2.85 11.17
N THR A 496 7.02 3.34 12.17
CA THR A 496 7.64 2.50 13.21
C THR A 496 6.80 2.39 14.46
N ASP A 497 5.91 3.37 14.68
CA ASP A 497 5.04 3.37 15.85
C ASP A 497 4.00 2.25 15.75
N ALA A 498 3.86 1.51 16.85
CA ALA A 498 2.89 0.43 16.99
C ALA A 498 1.42 0.89 16.88
N GLU A 499 1.15 2.16 16.55
CA GLU A 499 -0.14 2.82 16.57
C GLU A 499 -0.64 3.28 15.19
N TYR A 500 -0.53 2.44 14.18
CA TYR A 500 -1.39 2.64 13.03
C TYR A 500 -2.77 2.06 13.33
N HIS A 501 -3.55 2.79 14.10
CA HIS A 501 -4.97 2.58 14.21
C HIS A 501 -5.69 3.47 13.20
N GLU A 502 -6.63 2.90 12.48
CA GLU A 502 -7.63 3.59 11.68
C GLU A 502 -8.61 4.41 12.57
N GLU A 503 -8.11 4.96 13.68
CA GLU A 503 -8.86 5.71 14.66
C GLU A 503 -8.74 7.21 14.33
N GLY A 504 -9.79 7.75 13.73
CA GLY A 504 -9.97 9.19 13.56
C GLY A 504 -10.75 9.78 14.72
N SER A 505 -10.20 10.77 15.40
CA SER A 505 -10.99 11.81 16.03
C SER A 505 -10.72 13.10 15.25
N GLU A 506 -11.77 13.78 14.80
CA GLU A 506 -11.69 15.10 14.15
C GLU A 506 -11.11 16.20 15.04
N SER A 507 -10.76 15.89 16.30
CA SER A 507 -10.33 16.87 17.31
C SER A 507 -8.81 17.06 17.46
N ASP A 508 -7.96 16.37 16.68
CA ASP A 508 -6.51 16.48 16.77
C ASP A 508 -5.87 17.16 15.54
N GLU A 509 -6.40 18.32 15.15
CA GLU A 509 -5.73 19.18 14.15
C GLU A 509 -4.41 19.81 14.66
N THR A 510 -4.06 19.66 15.95
CA THR A 510 -2.95 20.43 16.56
C THR A 510 -1.74 19.61 16.99
N THR A 511 -1.78 18.29 16.99
CA THR A 511 -0.60 17.46 17.22
C THR A 511 -0.08 16.86 15.93
N GLY A 512 0.56 17.69 15.12
CA GLY A 512 1.38 17.22 14.01
C GLY A 512 2.44 16.25 14.55
N ARG A 513 2.48 15.01 14.01
CA ARG A 513 3.58 14.08 14.30
C ARG A 513 4.90 14.79 14.02
N GLN A 514 5.79 14.80 15.00
CA GLN A 514 7.13 15.32 14.77
C GLN A 514 7.81 14.47 13.70
N VAL A 515 8.32 15.17 12.67
CA VAL A 515 9.09 14.53 11.59
C VAL A 515 10.34 13.89 12.22
N PRO A 516 10.58 12.59 12.02
CA PRO A 516 11.74 11.94 12.63
C PRO A 516 13.04 12.48 12.03
N ARG A 517 13.97 12.94 12.87
CA ARG A 517 15.31 13.38 12.46
C ARG A 517 16.32 12.26 12.63
N LYS A 518 17.35 12.21 11.76
CA LYS A 518 18.51 11.33 11.98
C LYS A 518 19.12 11.65 13.34
N ALA A 519 19.47 10.61 14.09
CA ALA A 519 20.32 10.81 15.27
C ALA A 519 21.69 11.29 14.76
N VAL A 520 22.13 12.45 15.24
CA VAL A 520 23.50 12.92 15.02
C VAL A 520 24.39 11.86 15.68
N SER A 521 25.28 11.25 14.91
CA SER A 521 26.31 10.36 15.48
C SER A 521 27.18 11.17 16.40
N ALA A 522 27.16 10.84 17.70
CA ALA A 522 28.08 11.37 18.69
C ALA A 522 29.51 10.92 18.42
#